data_7070c4cd30e973bb4cd0463536e15d20
#
_entry.id   7070c4cd30e973bb4cd0463536e15d20
#
_cell.length_a   1.000
_cell.length_b   1.000
_cell.length_c   1.000
_cell.angle_alpha   90.00
_cell.angle_beta   90.00
_cell.angle_gamma   90.00
#
_symmetry.space_group_name_H-M   'P 1'
#
loop_
_entity.id
_entity.type
_entity.pdbx_description
1 polymer ?
#
loop_
_entity_poly.entity_id
_entity_poly.type
_entity_poly.pdbx_seq_one_letter_code
_entity_poly.pdbx_strand_id
1 'polypeptide(L)'
;MNTQIVDLFSDTKTRPSKPMLEAMVAAETGDEQAGEDPTTLALQERVASLLGKASALLVPSGTMCNQIALAVHCEAGEEIIADKTSHIINFEAGGAAVFAGAMIKPLDGQKGQFTLGQARDAIRSGFRHAPSSKVIAVEQTANLGGGSIWPLKVLKSLQALSVKNNLVMHMDGARLLNAVVASGVSAEDYASTADTVWIDLSKGLGCPIGGVIAGSKEFIEKAWPWKQRFGGSMRQSGVLAAAGLYALEHNVERLAEDHSNARMLANRLAQIPGIDIDPSTVETNILIINTVNMSLTAQEISEQLLLNGVRIGAMGPDKMRAVTHLDVDEAGINKAADVFERICS
;
A
#
# COMPACT_ATOMS: atom_id res chain seq x y z
N MET A 1 -24.38 -16.55 -20.47
CA MET A 1 -22.99 -16.14 -20.78
C MET A 1 -22.41 -15.52 -19.54
N ASN A 2 -21.38 -16.13 -18.96
CA ASN A 2 -20.68 -15.54 -17.80
C ASN A 2 -19.87 -14.37 -18.33
N THR A 3 -20.44 -13.17 -18.38
CA THR A 3 -19.68 -11.97 -18.77
C THR A 3 -18.70 -11.68 -17.64
N GLN A 4 -17.42 -11.91 -17.90
CA GLN A 4 -16.36 -11.60 -16.96
C GLN A 4 -16.45 -10.09 -16.60
N ILE A 5 -16.61 -9.82 -15.30
CA ILE A 5 -16.65 -8.44 -14.77
C ILE A 5 -15.25 -7.85 -14.92
N VAL A 6 -15.16 -6.64 -15.45
CA VAL A 6 -13.95 -5.79 -15.35
C VAL A 6 -13.93 -5.20 -13.95
N ASP A 7 -13.11 -5.77 -13.08
CA ASP A 7 -13.05 -5.37 -11.66
C ASP A 7 -11.92 -4.35 -11.45
N LEU A 8 -12.28 -3.09 -11.30
CA LEU A 8 -11.39 -1.97 -10.98
C LEU A 8 -11.59 -1.46 -9.55
N PHE A 9 -12.15 -2.29 -8.67
CA PHE A 9 -12.43 -1.91 -7.28
C PHE A 9 -11.14 -1.75 -6.46
N SER A 10 -10.23 -2.71 -6.60
CA SER A 10 -8.95 -2.73 -5.87
C SER A 10 -7.97 -3.71 -6.49
N ASP A 11 -6.68 -3.41 -6.46
CA ASP A 11 -5.60 -4.34 -6.78
C ASP A 11 -5.49 -5.54 -5.80
N THR A 12 -6.21 -5.49 -4.67
CA THR A 12 -6.38 -6.65 -3.79
C THR A 12 -7.28 -7.75 -4.37
N LYS A 13 -7.85 -7.54 -5.57
CA LYS A 13 -8.64 -8.53 -6.32
C LYS A 13 -7.81 -9.42 -7.22
N THR A 14 -6.52 -9.12 -7.36
CA THR A 14 -5.58 -9.90 -8.16
C THR A 14 -5.52 -11.35 -7.72
N ARG A 15 -5.31 -12.23 -8.69
CA ARG A 15 -5.22 -13.67 -8.48
C ARG A 15 -3.86 -14.19 -8.89
N PRO A 16 -3.34 -15.21 -8.20
CA PRO A 16 -2.10 -15.86 -8.60
C PRO A 16 -2.21 -16.43 -10.02
N SER A 17 -1.24 -16.10 -10.86
CA SER A 17 -1.14 -16.69 -12.19
C SER A 17 -0.81 -18.18 -12.11
N LYS A 18 -1.09 -18.92 -13.21
CA LYS A 18 -0.78 -20.35 -13.24
C LYS A 18 0.71 -20.64 -12.97
N PRO A 19 1.69 -19.91 -13.58
CA PRO A 19 3.10 -20.11 -13.26
C PRO A 19 3.44 -19.81 -11.79
N MET A 20 2.81 -18.81 -11.18
CA MET A 20 2.98 -18.54 -9.74
C MET A 20 2.47 -19.70 -8.88
N LEU A 21 1.31 -20.27 -9.21
CA LEU A 21 0.77 -21.46 -8.52
C LEU A 21 1.69 -22.68 -8.68
N GLU A 22 2.28 -22.88 -9.86
CA GLU A 22 3.27 -23.92 -10.12
C GLU A 22 4.54 -23.72 -9.25
N ALA A 23 5.02 -22.49 -9.13
CA ALA A 23 6.13 -22.16 -8.23
C ALA A 23 5.80 -22.46 -6.75
N MET A 24 4.57 -22.15 -6.31
CA MET A 24 4.10 -22.48 -4.94
C MET A 24 4.09 -23.98 -4.69
N VAL A 25 3.63 -24.79 -5.65
CA VAL A 25 3.60 -26.26 -5.53
C VAL A 25 4.99 -26.86 -5.51
N ALA A 26 5.94 -26.27 -6.21
CA ALA A 26 7.32 -26.73 -6.29
C ALA A 26 8.22 -26.23 -5.13
N ALA A 27 7.67 -25.44 -4.19
CA ALA A 27 8.44 -24.83 -3.12
C ALA A 27 9.06 -25.87 -2.18
N GLU A 28 10.34 -25.72 -1.87
CA GLU A 28 10.96 -26.41 -0.76
C GLU A 28 10.49 -25.79 0.56
N THR A 29 10.08 -26.61 1.52
CA THR A 29 9.47 -26.13 2.77
C THR A 29 10.15 -26.73 4.01
N GLY A 30 10.06 -25.98 5.11
CA GLY A 30 10.51 -26.39 6.43
C GLY A 30 9.65 -25.71 7.51
N ASP A 31 10.06 -25.77 8.78
CA ASP A 31 9.34 -25.09 9.86
C ASP A 31 9.81 -23.64 9.99
N GLU A 32 8.93 -22.68 9.65
CA GLU A 32 9.21 -21.25 9.81
C GLU A 32 9.58 -20.88 11.25
N GLN A 33 8.89 -21.48 12.23
CA GLN A 33 9.09 -21.15 13.65
C GLN A 33 10.45 -21.65 14.19
N ALA A 34 11.02 -22.68 13.55
CA ALA A 34 12.37 -23.14 13.83
C ALA A 34 13.44 -22.40 12.98
N GLY A 35 13.01 -21.55 12.04
CA GLY A 35 13.92 -20.90 11.10
C GLY A 35 14.49 -21.84 10.04
N GLU A 36 13.73 -22.89 9.69
CA GLU A 36 14.19 -23.99 8.83
C GLU A 36 13.51 -23.98 7.44
N ASP A 37 12.54 -23.07 7.18
CA ASP A 37 11.90 -22.99 5.88
C ASP A 37 12.77 -22.24 4.87
N PRO A 38 13.41 -22.94 3.90
CA PRO A 38 14.41 -22.32 3.05
C PRO A 38 13.81 -21.28 2.10
N THR A 39 12.60 -21.51 1.58
CA THR A 39 11.94 -20.58 0.65
C THR A 39 11.51 -19.31 1.37
N THR A 40 11.03 -19.39 2.60
CA THR A 40 10.69 -18.22 3.42
C THR A 40 11.95 -17.40 3.74
N LEU A 41 13.03 -18.05 4.11
CA LEU A 41 14.31 -17.38 4.36
C LEU A 41 14.82 -16.67 3.10
N ALA A 42 14.76 -17.33 1.94
CA ALA A 42 15.15 -16.74 0.66
C ALA A 42 14.32 -15.51 0.30
N LEU A 43 12.99 -15.54 0.51
CA LEU A 43 12.12 -14.35 0.29
C LEU A 43 12.50 -13.20 1.23
N GLN A 44 12.69 -13.50 2.51
CA GLN A 44 13.07 -12.48 3.50
C GLN A 44 14.42 -11.84 3.16
N GLU A 45 15.41 -12.64 2.79
CA GLU A 45 16.72 -12.15 2.34
C GLU A 45 16.60 -11.30 1.06
N ARG A 46 15.82 -11.77 0.08
CA ARG A 46 15.56 -11.05 -1.18
C ARG A 46 14.95 -9.67 -0.92
N VAL A 47 13.95 -9.58 -0.02
CA VAL A 47 13.30 -8.30 0.31
C VAL A 47 14.21 -7.41 1.13
N ALA A 48 14.94 -7.95 2.11
CA ALA A 48 15.93 -7.19 2.87
C ALA A 48 16.97 -6.54 1.94
N SER A 49 17.52 -7.33 1.00
CA SER A 49 18.46 -6.84 -0.03
C SER A 49 17.83 -5.77 -0.94
N LEU A 50 16.61 -6.00 -1.45
CA LEU A 50 15.88 -5.06 -2.31
C LEU A 50 15.69 -3.69 -1.65
N LEU A 51 15.45 -3.69 -0.34
CA LEU A 51 15.19 -2.49 0.46
C LEU A 51 16.44 -1.93 1.15
N GLY A 52 17.62 -2.53 0.96
CA GLY A 52 18.85 -2.13 1.65
C GLY A 52 18.74 -2.22 3.18
N LYS A 53 17.93 -3.16 3.71
CA LYS A 53 17.72 -3.39 5.13
C LYS A 53 18.50 -4.60 5.63
N ALA A 54 18.81 -4.61 6.93
CA ALA A 54 19.63 -5.67 7.54
C ALA A 54 18.88 -7.00 7.68
N SER A 55 17.54 -6.97 7.74
CA SER A 55 16.70 -8.16 7.90
C SER A 55 15.26 -7.88 7.52
N ALA A 56 14.48 -8.92 7.22
CA ALA A 56 13.06 -8.83 6.92
C ALA A 56 12.27 -10.00 7.53
N LEU A 57 10.96 -9.84 7.62
CA LEU A 57 10.03 -10.82 8.17
C LEU A 57 8.79 -10.92 7.29
N LEU A 58 8.48 -12.13 6.80
CA LEU A 58 7.22 -12.43 6.11
C LEU A 58 6.10 -12.50 7.14
N VAL A 59 4.97 -11.85 6.82
CA VAL A 59 3.74 -11.89 7.63
C VAL A 59 2.51 -12.06 6.73
N PRO A 60 1.39 -12.58 7.26
CA PRO A 60 0.19 -12.87 6.46
C PRO A 60 -0.46 -11.68 5.77
N SER A 61 -0.29 -10.45 6.26
CA SER A 61 -0.97 -9.28 5.68
C SER A 61 -0.19 -7.97 5.89
N GLY A 62 -0.44 -6.99 5.02
CA GLY A 62 0.10 -5.63 5.18
C GLY A 62 -0.38 -4.95 6.47
N THR A 63 -1.64 -5.16 6.87
CA THR A 63 -2.14 -4.67 8.17
C THR A 63 -1.29 -5.18 9.32
N MET A 64 -0.88 -6.46 9.29
CA MET A 64 0.00 -7.02 10.31
C MET A 64 1.39 -6.38 10.28
N CYS A 65 1.92 -6.02 9.10
CA CYS A 65 3.18 -5.27 8.99
C CYS A 65 3.10 -3.94 9.77
N ASN A 66 2.06 -3.15 9.51
CA ASN A 66 1.85 -1.88 10.21
C ASN A 66 1.67 -2.08 11.72
N GLN A 67 0.82 -3.02 12.12
CA GLN A 67 0.56 -3.28 13.54
C GLN A 67 1.82 -3.73 14.29
N ILE A 68 2.65 -4.57 13.69
CA ILE A 68 3.95 -4.98 14.25
C ILE A 68 4.88 -3.76 14.36
N ALA A 69 5.00 -2.95 13.30
CA ALA A 69 5.86 -1.79 13.33
C ALA A 69 5.48 -0.82 14.45
N LEU A 70 4.19 -0.48 14.55
CA LEU A 70 3.69 0.44 15.56
C LEU A 70 3.84 -0.12 16.97
N ALA A 71 3.57 -1.42 17.17
CA ALA A 71 3.70 -2.08 18.48
C ALA A 71 5.15 -2.25 18.95
N VAL A 72 6.11 -2.31 18.01
CA VAL A 72 7.55 -2.35 18.34
C VAL A 72 8.10 -0.95 18.60
N HIS A 73 7.61 0.06 17.90
CA HIS A 73 8.15 1.42 17.98
C HIS A 73 7.52 2.29 19.05
N CYS A 74 6.27 2.02 19.43
CA CYS A 74 5.53 2.85 20.40
C CYS A 74 5.32 2.13 21.72
N GLU A 75 5.31 2.91 22.80
CA GLU A 75 4.77 2.55 24.09
C GLU A 75 3.38 3.17 24.27
N ALA A 76 2.60 2.63 25.21
CA ALA A 76 1.25 3.15 25.48
C ALA A 76 1.28 4.62 25.89
N GLY A 77 0.46 5.44 25.24
CA GLY A 77 0.39 6.89 25.45
C GLY A 77 1.32 7.72 24.55
N GLU A 78 2.18 7.09 23.75
CA GLU A 78 2.97 7.78 22.73
C GLU A 78 2.15 8.12 21.48
N GLU A 79 2.67 9.01 20.63
CA GLU A 79 1.93 9.59 19.51
C GLU A 79 2.63 9.32 18.17
N ILE A 80 1.84 8.89 17.18
CA ILE A 80 2.22 8.67 15.79
C ILE A 80 1.74 9.86 14.96
N ILE A 81 2.61 10.48 14.17
CA ILE A 81 2.28 11.54 13.24
C ILE A 81 2.06 10.90 11.86
N ALA A 82 0.87 11.08 11.26
CA ALA A 82 0.52 10.51 9.97
C ALA A 82 -0.46 11.41 9.22
N ASP A 83 -0.58 11.24 7.90
CA ASP A 83 -1.65 11.90 7.14
C ASP A 83 -3.03 11.37 7.57
N LYS A 84 -4.04 12.24 7.63
CA LYS A 84 -5.41 11.86 8.03
C LYS A 84 -6.03 10.77 7.16
N THR A 85 -5.53 10.62 5.92
CA THR A 85 -6.01 9.64 4.95
C THR A 85 -5.26 8.32 5.01
N SER A 86 -4.23 8.18 5.85
CA SER A 86 -3.40 6.97 5.93
C SER A 86 -4.20 5.73 6.34
N HIS A 87 -3.72 4.57 5.88
CA HIS A 87 -4.34 3.27 6.10
C HIS A 87 -4.43 2.94 7.60
N ILE A 88 -3.39 3.23 8.38
CA ILE A 88 -3.33 2.98 9.82
C ILE A 88 -4.40 3.72 10.63
N ILE A 89 -4.97 4.80 10.08
CA ILE A 89 -6.08 5.54 10.70
C ILE A 89 -7.43 4.95 10.27
N ASN A 90 -7.59 4.66 8.96
CA ASN A 90 -8.90 4.49 8.37
C ASN A 90 -9.31 3.02 8.14
N PHE A 91 -8.34 2.08 8.02
CA PHE A 91 -8.63 0.74 7.51
C PHE A 91 -8.04 -0.41 8.36
N GLU A 92 -7.58 -0.14 9.57
CA GLU A 92 -6.94 -1.13 10.44
C GLU A 92 -7.68 -1.35 11.76
N ALA A 93 -8.98 -1.10 11.78
CA ALA A 93 -9.87 -1.39 12.92
C ALA A 93 -9.37 -0.80 14.27
N GLY A 94 -8.66 0.34 14.24
CA GLY A 94 -8.12 0.95 15.44
C GLY A 94 -6.89 0.24 16.04
N GLY A 95 -6.20 -0.58 15.25
CA GLY A 95 -5.11 -1.43 15.71
C GLY A 95 -3.98 -0.68 16.41
N ALA A 96 -3.63 0.54 15.96
CA ALA A 96 -2.62 1.36 16.64
C ALA A 96 -2.97 1.62 18.11
N ALA A 97 -4.24 1.89 18.41
CA ALA A 97 -4.71 2.08 19.79
C ALA A 97 -4.77 0.77 20.58
N VAL A 98 -5.20 -0.33 19.93
CA VAL A 98 -5.38 -1.62 20.60
C VAL A 98 -4.06 -2.30 20.91
N PHE A 99 -3.11 -2.32 19.97
CA PHE A 99 -1.89 -3.11 20.10
C PHE A 99 -0.68 -2.30 20.56
N ALA A 100 -0.52 -1.08 20.06
CA ALA A 100 0.56 -0.19 20.49
C ALA A 100 0.15 0.73 21.65
N GLY A 101 -1.15 0.86 21.93
CA GLY A 101 -1.65 1.85 22.89
C GLY A 101 -1.36 3.28 22.46
N ALA A 102 -1.03 3.49 21.20
CA ALA A 102 -0.56 4.76 20.66
C ALA A 102 -1.71 5.65 20.18
N MET A 103 -1.56 6.95 20.39
CA MET A 103 -2.41 7.97 19.79
C MET A 103 -1.93 8.25 18.37
N ILE A 104 -2.82 8.71 17.48
CA ILE A 104 -2.43 9.21 16.17
C ILE A 104 -2.72 10.70 16.10
N LYS A 105 -1.72 11.48 15.66
CA LYS A 105 -1.82 12.90 15.31
C LYS A 105 -2.06 13.00 13.80
N PRO A 106 -3.32 13.14 13.35
CA PRO A 106 -3.61 13.26 11.94
C PRO A 106 -3.18 14.63 11.41
N LEU A 107 -2.52 14.63 10.25
CA LEU A 107 -2.16 15.83 9.50
C LEU A 107 -3.06 15.98 8.28
N ASP A 108 -3.39 17.21 7.94
CA ASP A 108 -4.19 17.54 6.76
C ASP A 108 -3.28 17.83 5.57
N GLY A 109 -2.73 16.76 4.98
CA GLY A 109 -1.90 16.82 3.80
C GLY A 109 -2.71 16.92 2.51
N GLN A 110 -2.04 17.27 1.42
CA GLN A 110 -2.62 17.22 0.08
C GLN A 110 -2.28 15.88 -0.58
N LYS A 111 -3.26 15.22 -1.17
CA LYS A 111 -3.08 13.89 -1.80
C LYS A 111 -2.41 12.87 -0.87
N GLY A 112 -2.72 12.88 0.42
CA GLY A 112 -2.15 11.97 1.40
C GLY A 112 -0.70 12.29 1.82
N GLN A 113 -0.19 13.47 1.48
CA GLN A 113 1.17 13.91 1.75
C GLN A 113 1.17 15.21 2.56
N PHE A 114 1.75 15.19 3.73
CA PHE A 114 1.93 16.37 4.57
C PHE A 114 3.30 17.03 4.30
N THR A 115 3.40 18.31 4.56
CA THR A 115 4.64 19.07 4.39
C THR A 115 5.60 18.88 5.57
N LEU A 116 6.89 19.15 5.35
CA LEU A 116 7.89 19.20 6.42
C LEU A 116 7.49 20.20 7.54
N GLY A 117 6.86 21.32 7.18
CA GLY A 117 6.34 22.29 8.14
C GLY A 117 5.27 21.70 9.05
N GLN A 118 4.26 21.06 8.45
CA GLN A 118 3.20 20.38 9.21
C GLN A 118 3.76 19.28 10.14
N ALA A 119 4.69 18.45 9.66
CA ALA A 119 5.34 17.44 10.48
C ALA A 119 6.09 18.06 11.66
N ARG A 120 6.89 19.09 11.41
CA ARG A 120 7.64 19.79 12.46
C ARG A 120 6.73 20.40 13.53
N ASP A 121 5.65 21.05 13.10
CA ASP A 121 4.72 21.74 13.99
C ASP A 121 3.83 20.75 14.78
N ALA A 122 3.74 19.49 14.30
CA ALA A 122 3.04 18.41 14.99
C ALA A 122 3.88 17.75 16.10
N ILE A 123 5.21 17.83 16.05
CA ILE A 123 6.09 17.24 17.06
C ILE A 123 5.86 17.95 18.40
N ARG A 124 5.59 17.16 19.43
CA ARG A 124 5.35 17.68 20.79
C ARG A 124 6.63 18.24 21.41
N SER A 125 6.49 19.35 22.10
CA SER A 125 7.62 20.08 22.69
C SER A 125 8.18 19.47 24.00
N GLY A 126 7.72 18.27 24.41
CA GLY A 126 8.13 17.65 25.66
C GLY A 126 7.48 18.27 26.91
N PHE A 127 6.39 19.00 26.75
CA PHE A 127 5.64 19.56 27.87
C PHE A 127 4.98 18.44 28.69
N ARG A 128 5.09 18.50 30.05
CA ARG A 128 4.71 17.39 30.95
C ARG A 128 3.28 16.86 30.80
N HIS A 129 2.36 17.63 30.22
CA HIS A 129 0.96 17.25 30.04
C HIS A 129 0.65 16.77 28.60
N ALA A 130 1.64 16.79 27.71
CA ALA A 130 1.47 16.36 26.33
C ALA A 130 1.96 14.91 26.16
N PRO A 131 1.38 14.12 25.23
CA PRO A 131 1.96 12.85 24.85
C PRO A 131 3.32 13.08 24.18
N SER A 132 4.18 12.07 24.17
CA SER A 132 5.45 12.11 23.45
C SER A 132 5.23 11.70 21.99
N SER A 133 5.64 12.52 21.03
CA SER A 133 5.72 12.09 19.65
C SER A 133 6.80 11.01 19.51
N LYS A 134 6.52 9.93 18.78
CA LYS A 134 7.42 8.78 18.66
C LYS A 134 7.69 8.36 17.23
N VAL A 135 6.66 8.33 16.38
CA VAL A 135 6.75 7.85 15.01
C VAL A 135 6.26 8.91 14.04
N ILE A 136 6.97 9.08 12.92
CA ILE A 136 6.44 9.69 11.70
C ILE A 136 6.13 8.55 10.74
N ALA A 137 4.86 8.38 10.35
CA ALA A 137 4.42 7.35 9.43
C ALA A 137 4.05 7.98 8.07
N VAL A 138 4.58 7.42 6.99
CA VAL A 138 4.27 7.80 5.60
C VAL A 138 3.75 6.59 4.83
N GLU A 139 2.91 6.81 3.81
CA GLU A 139 2.32 5.76 2.99
C GLU A 139 2.78 5.92 1.53
N GLN A 140 3.53 4.97 1.00
CA GLN A 140 4.08 4.99 -0.36
C GLN A 140 3.50 3.82 -1.18
N THR A 141 2.66 4.07 -2.19
CA THR A 141 2.05 5.36 -2.55
C THR A 141 0.83 5.66 -1.69
N ALA A 142 0.43 6.92 -1.59
CA ALA A 142 -0.73 7.30 -0.78
C ALA A 142 -2.04 6.82 -1.42
N ASN A 143 -2.71 5.85 -0.79
CA ASN A 143 -3.90 5.17 -1.33
C ASN A 143 -5.05 6.15 -1.57
N LEU A 144 -5.52 6.84 -0.53
CA LEU A 144 -6.59 7.83 -0.65
C LEU A 144 -6.13 9.14 -1.31
N GLY A 145 -4.83 9.28 -1.52
CA GLY A 145 -4.21 10.34 -2.29
C GLY A 145 -4.21 10.10 -3.81
N GLY A 146 -4.87 9.03 -4.29
CA GLY A 146 -4.89 8.68 -5.73
C GLY A 146 -3.60 8.01 -6.22
N GLY A 147 -2.91 7.27 -5.34
CA GLY A 147 -1.65 6.63 -5.69
C GLY A 147 -0.49 7.60 -5.86
N SER A 148 -0.57 8.77 -5.24
CA SER A 148 0.47 9.80 -5.33
C SER A 148 1.79 9.33 -4.71
N ILE A 149 2.90 9.74 -5.33
CA ILE A 149 4.25 9.34 -4.96
C ILE A 149 4.89 10.43 -4.09
N TRP A 150 5.30 10.07 -2.88
CA TRP A 150 6.11 10.97 -2.07
C TRP A 150 7.46 11.25 -2.75
N PRO A 151 7.80 12.51 -3.04
CA PRO A 151 9.10 12.83 -3.59
C PRO A 151 10.23 12.44 -2.64
N LEU A 152 11.25 11.74 -3.14
CA LEU A 152 12.39 11.29 -2.33
C LEU A 152 13.03 12.42 -1.51
N LYS A 153 13.12 13.63 -2.08
CA LYS A 153 13.66 14.81 -1.40
C LYS A 153 12.84 15.17 -0.14
N VAL A 154 11.51 15.04 -0.20
CA VAL A 154 10.64 15.33 0.96
C VAL A 154 10.83 14.25 2.02
N LEU A 155 10.88 12.97 1.63
CA LEU A 155 11.14 11.86 2.54
C LEU A 155 12.50 12.01 3.26
N LYS A 156 13.56 12.37 2.54
CA LYS A 156 14.88 12.68 3.13
C LYS A 156 14.82 13.84 4.14
N SER A 157 14.01 14.84 3.87
CA SER A 157 13.82 15.96 4.81
C SER A 157 13.04 15.54 6.05
N LEU A 158 12.03 14.67 5.92
CA LEU A 158 11.28 14.09 7.05
C LEU A 158 12.18 13.18 7.89
N GLN A 159 13.02 12.37 7.25
CA GLN A 159 14.03 11.55 7.94
C GLN A 159 15.00 12.42 8.76
N ALA A 160 15.54 13.47 8.18
CA ALA A 160 16.41 14.39 8.91
C ALA A 160 15.70 15.05 10.11
N LEU A 161 14.40 15.37 9.96
CA LEU A 161 13.57 15.88 11.04
C LEU A 161 13.37 14.81 12.13
N SER A 162 13.08 13.56 11.76
CA SER A 162 12.89 12.45 12.72
C SER A 162 14.16 12.20 13.53
N VAL A 163 15.30 12.07 12.87
CA VAL A 163 16.60 11.89 13.53
C VAL A 163 16.90 13.02 14.52
N LYS A 164 16.69 14.28 14.11
CA LYS A 164 16.92 15.45 14.98
C LYS A 164 16.07 15.42 16.27
N ASN A 165 14.88 14.81 16.22
CA ASN A 165 13.94 14.79 17.33
C ASN A 165 13.83 13.42 18.01
N ASN A 166 14.73 12.47 17.73
CA ASN A 166 14.72 11.10 18.24
C ASN A 166 13.38 10.37 17.97
N LEU A 167 12.79 10.61 16.81
CA LEU A 167 11.61 9.93 16.32
C LEU A 167 12.02 8.80 15.38
N VAL A 168 11.17 7.80 15.27
CA VAL A 168 11.27 6.71 14.30
C VAL A 168 10.50 7.10 13.04
N MET A 169 11.03 6.77 11.86
CA MET A 169 10.31 6.90 10.61
C MET A 169 9.87 5.52 10.09
N HIS A 170 8.56 5.34 9.94
CA HIS A 170 7.94 4.12 9.39
C HIS A 170 7.34 4.39 8.02
N MET A 171 7.62 3.52 7.04
CA MET A 171 7.04 3.60 5.71
C MET A 171 6.09 2.42 5.47
N ASP A 172 4.80 2.71 5.36
CA ASP A 172 3.84 1.82 4.73
C ASP A 172 4.13 1.78 3.23
N GLY A 173 4.76 0.70 2.79
CA GLY A 173 5.17 0.50 1.41
C GLY A 173 4.21 -0.39 0.62
N ALA A 174 2.92 -0.37 0.94
CA ALA A 174 1.90 -1.22 0.30
C ALA A 174 1.91 -1.14 -1.23
N ARG A 175 2.38 -0.01 -1.78
CA ARG A 175 2.58 0.20 -3.22
C ARG A 175 3.92 0.85 -3.53
N LEU A 176 4.93 0.59 -2.70
CA LEU A 176 6.29 1.12 -2.90
C LEU A 176 6.84 0.76 -4.29
N LEU A 177 6.62 -0.47 -4.76
CA LEU A 177 7.12 -0.90 -6.07
C LEU A 177 6.41 -0.20 -7.23
N ASN A 178 5.16 0.25 -7.05
CA ASN A 178 4.52 1.15 -8.02
C ASN A 178 5.26 2.51 -8.07
N ALA A 179 5.65 3.06 -6.92
CA ALA A 179 6.44 4.30 -6.88
C ALA A 179 7.81 4.12 -7.54
N VAL A 180 8.48 2.99 -7.30
CA VAL A 180 9.77 2.63 -7.92
C VAL A 180 9.65 2.64 -9.45
N VAL A 181 8.68 1.89 -9.99
CA VAL A 181 8.49 1.75 -11.44
C VAL A 181 8.07 3.08 -12.09
N ALA A 182 7.23 3.87 -11.43
CA ALA A 182 6.75 5.13 -12.00
C ALA A 182 7.81 6.26 -11.95
N SER A 183 8.62 6.31 -10.88
CA SER A 183 9.57 7.42 -10.66
C SER A 183 11.00 7.11 -11.13
N GLY A 184 11.35 5.82 -11.29
CA GLY A 184 12.73 5.38 -11.53
C GLY A 184 13.66 5.47 -10.30
N VAL A 185 13.13 5.87 -9.14
CA VAL A 185 13.87 5.86 -7.87
C VAL A 185 13.92 4.44 -7.33
N SER A 186 15.08 3.97 -6.89
CA SER A 186 15.24 2.60 -6.38
C SER A 186 14.43 2.36 -5.09
N ALA A 187 14.06 1.08 -4.87
CA ALA A 187 13.41 0.68 -3.62
C ALA A 187 14.31 0.94 -2.41
N GLU A 188 15.62 0.73 -2.55
CA GLU A 188 16.63 1.04 -1.53
C GLU A 188 16.67 2.53 -1.19
N ASP A 189 16.67 3.43 -2.20
CA ASP A 189 16.65 4.87 -1.96
C ASP A 189 15.43 5.32 -1.17
N TYR A 190 14.24 4.83 -1.53
CA TYR A 190 13.02 5.10 -0.76
C TYR A 190 13.12 4.53 0.65
N ALA A 191 13.47 3.25 0.78
CA ALA A 191 13.57 2.57 2.07
C ALA A 191 14.63 3.18 2.98
N SER A 192 15.71 3.75 2.43
CA SER A 192 16.77 4.41 3.20
C SER A 192 16.26 5.58 4.03
N THR A 193 15.11 6.14 3.68
CA THR A 193 14.50 7.28 4.38
C THR A 193 13.68 6.90 5.61
N ALA A 194 13.49 5.60 5.88
CA ALA A 194 12.71 5.10 7.00
C ALA A 194 13.51 4.06 7.81
N ASP A 195 13.24 3.96 9.11
CA ASP A 195 13.84 2.94 9.97
C ASP A 195 13.24 1.57 9.67
N THR A 196 11.94 1.53 9.41
CA THR A 196 11.19 0.33 9.01
C THR A 196 10.32 0.60 7.79
N VAL A 197 10.26 -0.38 6.91
CA VAL A 197 9.47 -0.34 5.67
C VAL A 197 8.92 -1.72 5.39
N TRP A 198 7.77 -1.80 4.74
CA TRP A 198 7.25 -3.08 4.28
C TRP A 198 6.73 -2.98 2.84
N ILE A 199 6.62 -4.11 2.16
CA ILE A 199 6.02 -4.24 0.83
C ILE A 199 4.86 -5.24 0.87
N ASP A 200 3.82 -4.96 0.06
CA ASP A 200 2.68 -5.86 -0.09
C ASP A 200 2.91 -6.83 -1.25
N LEU A 201 2.69 -8.09 -1.01
CA LEU A 201 2.75 -9.13 -2.03
C LEU A 201 1.38 -9.37 -2.68
N SER A 202 0.27 -9.08 -1.97
CA SER A 202 -1.10 -9.46 -2.33
C SER A 202 -1.90 -8.37 -3.05
N LYS A 203 -1.22 -7.41 -3.67
CA LYS A 203 -1.81 -6.34 -4.51
C LYS A 203 -1.32 -6.44 -5.96
N GLY A 204 -0.69 -5.40 -6.49
CA GLY A 204 -0.19 -5.37 -7.86
C GLY A 204 0.78 -6.52 -8.22
N LEU A 205 1.43 -7.11 -7.22
CA LEU A 205 2.30 -8.28 -7.40
C LEU A 205 1.55 -9.60 -7.60
N GLY A 206 0.26 -9.68 -7.26
CA GLY A 206 -0.61 -10.82 -7.56
C GLY A 206 -0.43 -12.05 -6.68
N CYS A 207 0.29 -11.98 -5.57
CA CYS A 207 0.38 -13.09 -4.63
C CYS A 207 -0.95 -13.29 -3.88
N PRO A 208 -1.25 -14.52 -3.45
CA PRO A 208 -2.51 -14.80 -2.74
C PRO A 208 -2.56 -14.18 -1.35
N ILE A 209 -1.42 -13.89 -0.74
CA ILE A 209 -1.27 -13.44 0.64
C ILE A 209 0.09 -12.80 0.85
N GLY A 210 0.21 -11.96 1.87
CA GLY A 210 1.46 -11.63 2.51
C GLY A 210 1.94 -10.20 2.35
N GLY A 211 2.62 -9.77 3.38
CA GLY A 211 3.49 -8.61 3.40
C GLY A 211 4.87 -8.98 3.95
N VAL A 212 5.89 -8.25 3.58
CA VAL A 212 7.23 -8.45 4.11
C VAL A 212 7.73 -7.15 4.70
N ILE A 213 7.91 -7.13 6.02
CA ILE A 213 8.43 -5.97 6.75
C ILE A 213 9.94 -6.09 6.94
N ALA A 214 10.66 -5.00 6.76
CA ALA A 214 12.11 -4.94 6.83
C ALA A 214 12.60 -3.79 7.72
N GLY A 215 13.76 -4.02 8.35
CA GLY A 215 14.39 -3.05 9.24
C GLY A 215 15.75 -3.54 9.75
N SER A 216 16.16 -3.06 10.93
CA SER A 216 17.33 -3.56 11.61
C SER A 216 17.11 -4.99 12.12
N LYS A 217 18.18 -5.74 12.39
CA LYS A 217 18.08 -7.07 13.03
C LYS A 217 17.36 -7.00 14.37
N GLU A 218 17.69 -6.00 15.18
CA GLU A 218 17.03 -5.78 16.48
C GLU A 218 15.52 -5.55 16.34
N PHE A 219 15.11 -4.77 15.33
CA PHE A 219 13.68 -4.57 15.04
C PHE A 219 13.00 -5.90 14.70
N ILE A 220 13.59 -6.71 13.83
CA ILE A 220 13.00 -8.00 13.41
C ILE A 220 12.93 -8.99 14.59
N GLU A 221 13.92 -9.02 15.48
CA GLU A 221 13.87 -9.81 16.71
C GLU A 221 12.70 -9.39 17.62
N LYS A 222 12.44 -8.08 17.74
CA LYS A 222 11.27 -7.55 18.48
C LYS A 222 9.93 -7.76 17.73
N ALA A 223 9.95 -7.84 16.40
CA ALA A 223 8.78 -8.06 15.57
C ALA A 223 8.25 -9.51 15.66
N TRP A 224 9.13 -10.49 15.82
CA TRP A 224 8.79 -11.92 15.90
C TRP A 224 7.75 -12.25 16.98
N PRO A 225 7.91 -11.84 18.25
CA PRO A 225 6.90 -12.06 19.28
C PRO A 225 5.55 -11.43 18.97
N TRP A 226 5.53 -10.29 18.25
CA TRP A 226 4.28 -9.67 17.81
C TRP A 226 3.61 -10.48 16.69
N LYS A 227 4.38 -10.98 15.71
CA LYS A 227 3.85 -11.92 14.71
C LYS A 227 3.20 -13.13 15.37
N GLN A 228 3.84 -13.69 16.40
CA GLN A 228 3.28 -14.82 17.17
C GLN A 228 2.00 -14.43 17.90
N ARG A 229 1.98 -13.30 18.60
CA ARG A 229 0.79 -12.80 19.34
C ARG A 229 -0.41 -12.57 18.44
N PHE A 230 -0.18 -12.09 17.22
CA PHE A 230 -1.21 -11.87 16.22
C PHE A 230 -1.69 -13.16 15.53
N GLY A 231 -1.13 -14.31 15.88
CA GLY A 231 -1.43 -15.58 15.22
C GLY A 231 -0.90 -15.67 13.78
N GLY A 232 0.07 -14.84 13.44
CA GLY A 232 0.65 -14.77 12.09
C GLY A 232 1.83 -15.71 11.86
N SER A 233 2.32 -16.40 12.89
CA SER A 233 3.37 -17.41 12.74
C SER A 233 2.79 -18.66 12.07
N MET A 234 3.48 -19.11 11.05
CA MET A 234 3.07 -20.24 10.22
C MET A 234 3.98 -21.46 10.48
N ARG A 235 3.86 -22.50 9.70
CA ARG A 235 4.72 -23.66 9.65
C ARG A 235 5.47 -23.72 8.32
N GLN A 236 4.92 -24.37 7.32
CA GLN A 236 5.51 -24.53 5.99
C GLN A 236 5.14 -23.33 5.11
N SER A 237 5.57 -22.13 5.53
CA SER A 237 5.28 -20.86 4.86
C SER A 237 5.96 -20.69 3.49
N GLY A 238 6.92 -21.55 3.18
CA GLY A 238 7.61 -21.58 1.89
C GLY A 238 6.70 -21.70 0.70
N VAL A 239 5.57 -22.41 0.82
CA VAL A 239 4.52 -22.44 -0.21
C VAL A 239 4.03 -21.04 -0.57
N LEU A 240 3.86 -20.17 0.41
CA LEU A 240 3.41 -18.79 0.21
C LEU A 240 4.56 -17.87 -0.19
N ALA A 241 5.75 -18.10 0.38
CA ALA A 241 6.96 -17.34 0.09
C ALA A 241 7.40 -17.51 -1.38
N ALA A 242 7.21 -18.68 -1.96
CA ALA A 242 7.51 -18.94 -3.37
C ALA A 242 6.71 -18.03 -4.32
N ALA A 243 5.45 -17.71 -3.98
CA ALA A 243 4.69 -16.72 -4.74
C ALA A 243 5.35 -15.34 -4.69
N GLY A 244 5.87 -14.95 -3.52
CA GLY A 244 6.59 -13.69 -3.34
C GLY A 244 7.87 -13.62 -4.16
N LEU A 245 8.68 -14.69 -4.17
CA LEU A 245 9.90 -14.78 -4.99
C LEU A 245 9.55 -14.69 -6.48
N TYR A 246 8.55 -15.46 -6.94
CA TYR A 246 8.06 -15.38 -8.32
C TYR A 246 7.61 -13.96 -8.68
N ALA A 247 6.83 -13.32 -7.82
CA ALA A 247 6.30 -11.98 -8.06
C ALA A 247 7.40 -10.91 -8.15
N LEU A 248 8.42 -10.99 -7.29
CA LEU A 248 9.55 -10.06 -7.33
C LEU A 248 10.42 -10.23 -8.59
N GLU A 249 10.42 -11.40 -9.20
CA GLU A 249 11.15 -11.66 -10.44
C GLU A 249 10.35 -11.26 -11.69
N HIS A 250 9.03 -11.47 -11.70
CA HIS A 250 8.23 -11.40 -12.92
C HIS A 250 7.17 -10.29 -12.94
N ASN A 251 6.71 -9.80 -11.77
CA ASN A 251 5.56 -8.91 -11.72
C ASN A 251 5.89 -7.46 -11.37
N VAL A 252 7.14 -7.12 -11.05
CA VAL A 252 7.50 -5.74 -10.68
C VAL A 252 7.47 -4.82 -11.89
N GLU A 253 8.20 -5.15 -12.96
CA GLU A 253 8.31 -4.29 -14.13
C GLU A 253 6.97 -4.11 -14.85
N ARG A 254 6.11 -5.13 -14.84
CA ARG A 254 4.78 -5.04 -15.44
C ARG A 254 3.82 -4.06 -14.75
N LEU A 255 4.12 -3.58 -13.54
CA LEU A 255 3.36 -2.50 -12.90
C LEU A 255 3.27 -1.26 -13.79
N ALA A 256 4.20 -1.06 -14.73
CA ALA A 256 4.13 -0.01 -15.73
C ALA A 256 2.88 -0.11 -16.63
N GLU A 257 2.38 -1.34 -16.89
CA GLU A 257 1.15 -1.58 -17.64
C GLU A 257 -0.06 -1.08 -16.86
N ASP A 258 -0.10 -1.35 -15.55
CA ASP A 258 -1.17 -0.88 -14.67
C ASP A 258 -1.22 0.66 -14.66
N HIS A 259 -0.06 1.33 -14.62
CA HIS A 259 0.04 2.79 -14.69
C HIS A 259 -0.42 3.33 -16.06
N SER A 260 -0.08 2.65 -17.15
CA SER A 260 -0.54 3.01 -18.49
C SER A 260 -2.05 2.88 -18.61
N ASN A 261 -2.61 1.78 -18.11
CA ASN A 261 -4.04 1.51 -18.07
C ASN A 261 -4.79 2.55 -17.23
N ALA A 262 -4.24 2.95 -16.10
CA ALA A 262 -4.80 4.01 -15.27
C ALA A 262 -4.87 5.34 -16.02
N ARG A 263 -3.79 5.75 -16.65
CA ARG A 263 -3.73 6.99 -17.46
C ARG A 263 -4.68 6.93 -18.67
N MET A 264 -4.78 5.77 -19.33
CA MET A 264 -5.71 5.58 -20.45
C MET A 264 -7.16 5.79 -20.00
N LEU A 265 -7.55 5.15 -18.90
CA LEU A 265 -8.90 5.32 -18.33
C LEU A 265 -9.14 6.78 -17.94
N ALA A 266 -8.21 7.43 -17.27
CA ALA A 266 -8.32 8.83 -16.86
C ALA A 266 -8.52 9.77 -18.06
N ASN A 267 -7.74 9.57 -19.15
CA ASN A 267 -7.89 10.36 -20.38
C ASN A 267 -9.27 10.21 -21.03
N ARG A 268 -9.84 8.99 -21.02
CA ARG A 268 -11.19 8.73 -21.53
C ARG A 268 -12.25 9.39 -20.66
N LEU A 269 -12.16 9.20 -19.34
CA LEU A 269 -13.13 9.76 -18.38
C LEU A 269 -13.12 11.29 -18.36
N ALA A 270 -11.98 11.94 -18.57
CA ALA A 270 -11.86 13.38 -18.63
C ALA A 270 -12.65 14.03 -19.81
N GLN A 271 -13.07 13.24 -20.80
CA GLN A 271 -13.87 13.72 -21.92
C GLN A 271 -15.39 13.68 -21.61
N ILE A 272 -15.80 13.06 -20.51
CA ILE A 272 -17.22 12.92 -20.15
C ILE A 272 -17.67 14.19 -19.43
N PRO A 273 -18.69 14.92 -19.95
CA PRO A 273 -19.22 16.11 -19.29
C PRO A 273 -19.68 15.80 -17.85
N GLY A 274 -19.26 16.59 -16.88
CA GLY A 274 -19.62 16.41 -15.47
C GLY A 274 -18.67 15.53 -14.66
N ILE A 275 -17.78 14.79 -15.31
CA ILE A 275 -16.66 14.11 -14.64
C ILE A 275 -15.49 15.08 -14.50
N ASP A 276 -14.98 15.20 -13.28
CA ASP A 276 -13.79 16.00 -12.98
C ASP A 276 -12.63 15.07 -12.58
N ILE A 277 -11.69 14.89 -13.49
CA ILE A 277 -10.45 14.17 -13.32
C ILE A 277 -9.36 14.85 -14.18
N ASP A 278 -8.21 15.10 -13.58
CA ASP A 278 -7.02 15.57 -14.29
C ASP A 278 -6.08 14.37 -14.55
N PRO A 279 -5.99 13.87 -15.80
CA PRO A 279 -5.13 12.74 -16.16
C PRO A 279 -3.66 12.96 -15.82
N SER A 280 -3.18 14.22 -15.81
CA SER A 280 -1.78 14.56 -15.49
C SER A 280 -1.43 14.25 -14.04
N THR A 281 -2.45 14.11 -13.17
CA THR A 281 -2.27 13.82 -11.74
C THR A 281 -2.29 12.33 -11.40
N VAL A 282 -2.49 11.45 -12.39
CA VAL A 282 -2.47 10.00 -12.23
C VAL A 282 -1.03 9.51 -12.33
N GLU A 283 -0.41 9.32 -11.18
CA GLU A 283 1.00 8.97 -11.09
C GLU A 283 1.24 7.46 -11.19
N THR A 284 0.33 6.65 -10.65
CA THR A 284 0.43 5.18 -10.60
C THR A 284 -0.86 4.50 -11.05
N ASN A 285 -1.31 3.49 -10.33
CA ASN A 285 -2.44 2.64 -10.70
C ASN A 285 -3.79 3.04 -10.07
N ILE A 286 -3.89 4.19 -9.40
CA ILE A 286 -5.11 4.63 -8.71
C ILE A 286 -5.64 5.92 -9.32
N LEU A 287 -6.93 5.92 -9.64
CA LEU A 287 -7.68 7.09 -10.10
C LEU A 287 -8.68 7.52 -9.04
N ILE A 288 -8.71 8.81 -8.74
CA ILE A 288 -9.81 9.44 -8.00
C ILE A 288 -10.65 10.23 -9.01
N ILE A 289 -11.91 9.86 -9.12
CA ILE A 289 -12.86 10.41 -10.09
C ILE A 289 -13.87 11.23 -9.29
N ASN A 290 -13.97 12.52 -9.58
CA ASN A 290 -14.95 13.41 -8.95
C ASN A 290 -16.19 13.50 -9.85
N THR A 291 -17.35 13.25 -9.24
CA THR A 291 -18.66 13.21 -9.92
C THR A 291 -19.61 14.30 -9.42
N VAL A 292 -19.11 15.34 -8.75
CA VAL A 292 -19.91 16.39 -8.12
C VAL A 292 -20.83 17.13 -9.10
N ASN A 293 -20.46 17.19 -10.38
CA ASN A 293 -21.24 17.86 -11.42
C ASN A 293 -22.17 16.90 -12.19
N MET A 294 -22.28 15.64 -11.75
CA MET A 294 -23.15 14.64 -12.34
C MET A 294 -24.55 14.71 -11.72
N SER A 295 -25.56 14.28 -12.47
CA SER A 295 -26.93 14.13 -11.96
C SER A 295 -27.12 12.90 -11.06
N LEU A 296 -26.23 11.90 -11.21
CA LEU A 296 -26.19 10.68 -10.41
C LEU A 296 -25.11 10.80 -9.33
N THR A 297 -25.39 10.25 -8.16
CA THR A 297 -24.38 10.08 -7.10
C THR A 297 -23.31 9.05 -7.50
N ALA A 298 -22.15 9.12 -6.89
CA ALA A 298 -21.08 8.13 -7.11
C ALA A 298 -21.55 6.69 -6.82
N GLN A 299 -22.46 6.51 -5.86
CA GLN A 299 -23.03 5.20 -5.53
C GLN A 299 -23.92 4.69 -6.66
N GLU A 300 -24.83 5.52 -7.19
CA GLU A 300 -25.71 5.18 -8.31
C GLU A 300 -24.90 4.86 -9.57
N ILE A 301 -23.85 5.64 -9.87
CA ILE A 301 -22.94 5.35 -10.98
C ILE A 301 -22.25 3.99 -10.75
N SER A 302 -21.75 3.71 -9.55
CA SER A 302 -21.12 2.43 -9.21
C SER A 302 -22.05 1.24 -9.44
N GLU A 303 -23.32 1.36 -9.05
CA GLU A 303 -24.35 0.32 -9.23
C GLU A 303 -24.67 0.10 -10.71
N GLN A 304 -24.83 1.18 -11.48
CA GLN A 304 -25.06 1.11 -12.93
C GLN A 304 -23.87 0.49 -13.68
N LEU A 305 -22.64 0.83 -13.29
CA LEU A 305 -21.43 0.23 -13.83
C LEU A 305 -21.43 -1.29 -13.57
N LEU A 306 -21.73 -1.70 -12.35
CA LEU A 306 -21.75 -3.12 -11.97
C LEU A 306 -22.80 -3.92 -12.77
N LEU A 307 -23.98 -3.37 -12.96
CA LEU A 307 -25.04 -3.97 -13.80
C LEU A 307 -24.59 -4.15 -15.27
N ASN A 308 -23.64 -3.35 -15.72
CA ASN A 308 -23.05 -3.42 -17.06
C ASN A 308 -21.68 -4.16 -17.10
N GLY A 309 -21.34 -4.89 -16.04
CA GLY A 309 -20.14 -5.74 -16.00
C GLY A 309 -18.83 -4.99 -15.76
N VAL A 310 -18.90 -3.82 -15.11
CA VAL A 310 -17.74 -3.04 -14.65
C VAL A 310 -17.90 -2.72 -13.17
N ARG A 311 -16.85 -2.92 -12.37
CA ARG A 311 -16.87 -2.67 -10.92
C ARG A 311 -15.89 -1.58 -10.56
N ILE A 312 -16.39 -0.42 -10.12
CA ILE A 312 -15.61 0.71 -9.59
C ILE A 312 -16.25 1.14 -8.26
N GLY A 313 -15.45 1.45 -7.25
CA GLY A 313 -15.94 1.76 -5.91
C GLY A 313 -16.34 3.23 -5.74
N ALA A 314 -17.48 3.50 -5.09
CA ALA A 314 -17.80 4.82 -4.55
C ALA A 314 -17.02 5.08 -3.26
N MET A 315 -16.57 6.32 -3.05
CA MET A 315 -15.83 6.80 -1.87
C MET A 315 -16.56 7.97 -1.17
N GLY A 316 -17.87 7.98 -1.23
CA GLY A 316 -18.71 9.07 -0.75
C GLY A 316 -19.74 9.44 -1.78
N PRO A 317 -20.47 10.55 -1.62
CA PRO A 317 -21.58 10.91 -2.50
C PRO A 317 -21.13 11.32 -3.91
N ASP A 318 -19.94 11.90 -4.04
CA ASP A 318 -19.44 12.60 -5.23
C ASP A 318 -18.04 12.14 -5.69
N LYS A 319 -17.53 11.03 -5.14
CA LYS A 319 -16.20 10.52 -5.48
C LYS A 319 -16.21 9.03 -5.73
N MET A 320 -15.45 8.60 -6.71
CA MET A 320 -15.19 7.19 -7.00
C MET A 320 -13.69 6.93 -7.06
N ARG A 321 -13.31 5.69 -6.83
CA ARG A 321 -11.93 5.23 -6.98
C ARG A 321 -11.88 4.02 -7.90
N ALA A 322 -11.08 4.11 -8.93
CA ALA A 322 -10.70 2.96 -9.76
C ALA A 322 -9.23 2.60 -9.52
N VAL A 323 -8.93 1.32 -9.53
CA VAL A 323 -7.58 0.79 -9.34
C VAL A 323 -7.30 -0.22 -10.45
N THR A 324 -6.29 0.05 -11.27
CA THR A 324 -5.84 -0.89 -12.31
C THR A 324 -4.86 -1.92 -11.74
N HIS A 325 -4.87 -3.11 -12.29
CA HIS A 325 -4.06 -4.22 -11.84
C HIS A 325 -3.94 -5.33 -12.88
N LEU A 326 -3.10 -6.32 -12.64
CA LEU A 326 -2.69 -7.37 -13.56
C LEU A 326 -3.83 -8.19 -14.21
N ASP A 327 -5.02 -8.24 -13.59
CA ASP A 327 -6.16 -9.00 -14.13
C ASP A 327 -7.07 -8.15 -15.04
N VAL A 328 -6.69 -6.89 -15.32
CA VAL A 328 -7.43 -6.00 -16.21
C VAL A 328 -6.51 -5.47 -17.29
N ASP A 329 -6.71 -5.93 -18.50
CA ASP A 329 -5.98 -5.54 -19.71
C ASP A 329 -6.57 -4.27 -20.37
N GLU A 330 -5.92 -3.82 -21.45
CA GLU A 330 -6.36 -2.67 -22.24
C GLU A 330 -7.79 -2.82 -22.78
N ALA A 331 -8.20 -4.03 -23.18
CA ALA A 331 -9.56 -4.28 -23.65
C ALA A 331 -10.58 -4.10 -22.52
N GLY A 332 -10.25 -4.55 -21.32
CA GLY A 332 -11.04 -4.30 -20.11
C GLY A 332 -11.16 -2.81 -19.76
N ILE A 333 -10.07 -2.05 -19.89
CA ILE A 333 -10.06 -0.60 -19.67
C ILE A 333 -10.96 0.12 -20.68
N ASN A 334 -10.84 -0.24 -21.96
CA ASN A 334 -11.71 0.34 -23.03
C ASN A 334 -13.19 0.03 -22.74
N LYS A 335 -13.52 -1.22 -22.41
CA LYS A 335 -14.89 -1.59 -22.00
C LYS A 335 -15.37 -0.77 -20.80
N ALA A 336 -14.52 -0.58 -19.78
CA ALA A 336 -14.89 0.21 -18.61
C ALA A 336 -15.20 1.67 -18.99
N ALA A 337 -14.37 2.28 -19.82
CA ALA A 337 -14.57 3.64 -20.31
C ALA A 337 -15.85 3.78 -21.14
N ASP A 338 -16.11 2.85 -22.07
CA ASP A 338 -17.31 2.85 -22.92
C ASP A 338 -18.61 2.75 -22.08
N VAL A 339 -18.58 1.88 -21.05
CA VAL A 339 -19.72 1.72 -20.14
C VAL A 339 -19.92 2.98 -19.30
N PHE A 340 -18.84 3.57 -18.81
CA PHE A 340 -18.90 4.80 -18.02
C PHE A 340 -19.47 5.97 -18.83
N GLU A 341 -18.97 6.16 -20.06
CA GLU A 341 -19.45 7.16 -21.00
C GLU A 341 -20.95 7.03 -21.25
N ARG A 342 -21.43 5.80 -21.57
CA ARG A 342 -22.86 5.53 -21.82
C ARG A 342 -23.77 5.81 -20.63
N ILE A 343 -23.28 5.61 -19.39
CA ILE A 343 -24.08 5.84 -18.17
C ILE A 343 -24.11 7.32 -17.83
N CYS A 344 -23.07 8.06 -18.14
CA CYS A 344 -22.88 9.45 -17.76
C CYS A 344 -23.22 10.44 -18.89
N SER A 345 -23.56 9.96 -20.09
CA SER A 345 -24.09 10.77 -21.19
C SER A 345 -25.61 10.85 -21.13
#